data_f691cf63fb188ce8ee8d3a04d00fcd28
#
_entry.id   f691cf63fb188ce8ee8d3a04d00fcd28
#
_cell.length_a   1.000
_cell.length_b   1.000
_cell.length_c   1.000
_cell.angle_alpha   90.00
_cell.angle_beta   90.00
_cell.angle_gamma   90.00
#
_symmetry.space_group_name_H-M   'P 1'
#
loop_
_entity.id
_entity.type
_entity.pdbx_description
1 polymer ?
#
loop_
_entity_poly.entity_id
_entity_poly.type
_entity_poly.pdbx_seq_one_letter_code
_entity_poly.pdbx_strand_id
1 'polypeptide(L)'
;MIRKAFFWILLAAIVGVWAFGDRLFPPELITAKSATITDGDTLVVSRTTFRLYGIDAPEYRQTCKDARGLDWECGKAARTELARLAKSGDISCEPRAEDKYGRKVARCGNPEAPDFAQAIVEAGLAISPSERGSAPYEPEQDSARRAKRGIWQGPFDDPAGWRTAHPRSVPQSQ
;
A
#
# COMPACT_ATOMS: atom_id res chain seq x y z
N MET A 1 -53.54 -4.30 3.67
CA MET A 1 -52.68 -4.39 2.45
C MET A 1 -51.55 -3.32 2.47
N ILE A 2 -51.80 -2.11 2.84
CA ILE A 2 -50.80 -0.96 2.87
C ILE A 2 -49.56 -1.27 3.68
N ARG A 3 -49.64 -1.89 4.87
CA ARG A 3 -48.51 -2.23 5.74
C ARG A 3 -47.50 -3.20 5.10
N LYS A 4 -48.01 -4.17 4.30
CA LYS A 4 -47.15 -5.16 3.59
C LYS A 4 -46.42 -4.46 2.40
N ALA A 5 -47.09 -3.58 1.68
CA ALA A 5 -46.49 -2.84 0.58
C ALA A 5 -45.37 -1.89 1.11
N PHE A 6 -45.58 -1.22 2.23
CA PHE A 6 -44.59 -0.36 2.84
C PHE A 6 -43.33 -1.14 3.31
N PHE A 7 -43.53 -2.35 3.84
CA PHE A 7 -42.41 -3.23 4.21
C PHE A 7 -41.55 -3.64 3.01
N TRP A 8 -42.19 -3.98 1.88
CA TRP A 8 -41.43 -4.36 0.68
C TRP A 8 -40.72 -3.19 0.02
N ILE A 9 -41.28 -1.98 0.07
CA ILE A 9 -40.62 -0.74 -0.40
C ILE A 9 -39.39 -0.44 0.47
N LEU A 10 -39.49 -0.52 1.78
CA LEU A 10 -38.36 -0.33 2.69
C LEU A 10 -37.26 -1.37 2.47
N LEU A 11 -37.64 -2.63 2.30
CA LEU A 11 -36.68 -3.72 2.03
C LEU A 11 -35.96 -3.49 0.70
N ALA A 12 -36.68 -3.11 -0.35
CA ALA A 12 -36.08 -2.77 -1.65
C ALA A 12 -35.16 -1.56 -1.58
N ALA A 13 -35.50 -0.54 -0.79
CA ALA A 13 -34.65 0.63 -0.57
C ALA A 13 -33.36 0.25 0.18
N ILE A 14 -33.44 -0.58 1.22
CA ILE A 14 -32.28 -1.09 1.96
C ILE A 14 -31.37 -1.93 1.07
N VAL A 15 -31.95 -2.84 0.28
CA VAL A 15 -31.22 -3.67 -0.67
C VAL A 15 -30.58 -2.79 -1.77
N GLY A 16 -31.30 -1.76 -2.24
CA GLY A 16 -30.78 -0.80 -3.20
C GLY A 16 -29.58 -0.02 -2.65
N VAL A 17 -29.65 0.47 -1.42
CA VAL A 17 -28.53 1.16 -0.76
C VAL A 17 -27.36 0.19 -0.55
N TRP A 18 -27.62 -1.07 -0.21
CA TRP A 18 -26.57 -2.08 -0.04
C TRP A 18 -25.92 -2.49 -1.37
N ALA A 19 -26.70 -2.63 -2.43
CA ALA A 19 -26.21 -3.04 -3.75
C ALA A 19 -25.53 -1.91 -4.55
N PHE A 20 -25.88 -0.65 -4.29
CA PHE A 20 -25.42 0.52 -5.02
C PHE A 20 -24.76 1.57 -4.12
N GLY A 21 -24.51 1.27 -2.84
CA GLY A 21 -23.96 2.20 -1.85
C GLY A 21 -22.65 2.84 -2.30
N ASP A 22 -21.74 2.05 -2.87
CA ASP A 22 -20.45 2.54 -3.37
C ASP A 22 -20.59 3.54 -4.53
N ARG A 23 -21.69 3.48 -5.28
CA ARG A 23 -21.99 4.45 -6.36
C ARG A 23 -22.66 5.74 -5.84
N LEU A 24 -23.42 5.62 -4.74
CA LEU A 24 -24.11 6.75 -4.12
C LEU A 24 -23.18 7.53 -3.18
N PHE A 25 -22.21 6.85 -2.58
CA PHE A 25 -21.23 7.39 -1.64
C PHE A 25 -19.84 6.91 -2.04
N PRO A 26 -19.25 7.47 -3.12
CA PRO A 26 -17.91 7.11 -3.52
C PRO A 26 -16.92 7.42 -2.36
N PRO A 27 -15.87 6.61 -2.19
CA PRO A 27 -14.86 6.87 -1.16
C PRO A 27 -14.27 8.26 -1.33
N GLU A 28 -14.07 8.97 -0.22
CA GLU A 28 -13.47 10.31 -0.23
C GLU A 28 -12.03 10.24 -0.73
N LEU A 29 -11.78 10.82 -1.90
CA LEU A 29 -10.45 10.91 -2.47
C LEU A 29 -9.66 12.03 -1.78
N ILE A 30 -8.54 11.67 -1.16
CA ILE A 30 -7.66 12.64 -0.50
C ILE A 30 -6.55 13.04 -1.47
N THR A 31 -6.48 14.32 -1.81
CA THR A 31 -5.52 14.86 -2.78
C THR A 31 -4.54 15.85 -2.14
N ALA A 32 -3.31 15.92 -2.66
CA ALA A 32 -2.32 16.92 -2.29
C ALA A 32 -1.24 17.07 -3.36
N LYS A 33 -0.57 18.23 -3.37
CA LYS A 33 0.56 18.52 -4.27
C LYS A 33 1.88 17.88 -3.81
N SER A 34 1.94 17.39 -2.57
CA SER A 34 3.15 16.80 -2.01
C SER A 34 2.81 15.79 -0.92
N ALA A 35 3.74 14.88 -0.67
CA ALA A 35 3.70 13.93 0.43
C ALA A 35 5.03 13.90 1.18
N THR A 36 4.99 13.54 2.45
CA THR A 36 6.17 13.13 3.20
C THR A 36 6.27 11.61 3.16
N ILE A 37 7.39 11.07 2.70
CA ILE A 37 7.61 9.62 2.58
C ILE A 37 8.32 9.12 3.83
N THR A 38 7.72 8.15 4.52
CA THR A 38 8.27 7.52 5.72
C THR A 38 9.17 6.35 5.36
N ASP A 39 8.66 5.41 4.58
CA ASP A 39 9.35 4.22 4.07
C ASP A 39 8.83 3.84 2.67
N GLY A 40 9.13 2.63 2.19
CA GLY A 40 8.79 2.23 0.82
C GLY A 40 7.30 1.97 0.56
N ASP A 41 6.48 1.90 1.61
CA ASP A 41 5.03 1.65 1.49
C ASP A 41 4.16 2.61 2.32
N THR A 42 4.75 3.62 2.93
CA THR A 42 4.04 4.54 3.82
C THR A 42 4.36 6.00 3.50
N LEU A 43 3.31 6.79 3.29
CA LEU A 43 3.40 8.22 2.99
C LEU A 43 2.38 9.01 3.81
N VAL A 44 2.67 10.30 4.03
CA VAL A 44 1.78 11.25 4.69
C VAL A 44 1.29 12.28 3.66
N VAL A 45 -0.01 12.33 3.44
CA VAL A 45 -0.69 13.26 2.53
C VAL A 45 -1.73 14.04 3.33
N SER A 46 -1.71 15.37 3.26
CA SER A 46 -2.66 16.25 3.98
C SER A 46 -2.79 15.90 5.48
N ARG A 47 -1.67 15.59 6.15
CA ARG A 47 -1.56 15.16 7.57
C ARG A 47 -2.16 13.78 7.88
N THR A 48 -2.61 13.03 6.88
CA THR A 48 -3.09 11.66 7.04
C THR A 48 -2.01 10.68 6.63
N THR A 49 -1.73 9.68 7.47
CA THR A 49 -0.79 8.60 7.17
C THR A 49 -1.49 7.52 6.37
N PHE A 50 -0.94 7.22 5.20
CA PHE A 50 -1.40 6.16 4.31
C PHE A 50 -0.37 5.05 4.22
N ARG A 51 -0.83 3.80 4.33
CA ARG A 51 -0.09 2.61 3.91
C ARG A 51 -0.60 2.19 2.54
N LEU A 52 0.30 1.97 1.59
CA LEU A 52 -0.06 1.51 0.26
C LEU A 52 -0.71 0.11 0.34
N TYR A 53 -1.86 -0.02 -0.32
CA TYR A 53 -2.62 -1.27 -0.33
C TYR A 53 -1.87 -2.38 -1.05
N GLY A 54 -1.92 -3.59 -0.48
CA GLY A 54 -1.51 -4.83 -1.15
C GLY A 54 -0.02 -5.05 -1.30
N ILE A 55 0.83 -4.23 -0.65
CA ILE A 55 2.28 -4.39 -0.67
C ILE A 55 2.91 -4.37 0.73
N ASP A 56 4.13 -4.91 0.81
CA ASP A 56 5.01 -4.80 1.97
C ASP A 56 6.43 -4.52 1.46
N ALA A 57 6.94 -3.33 1.74
CA ALA A 57 8.27 -2.89 1.33
C ALA A 57 9.30 -3.17 2.44
N PRO A 58 10.58 -3.36 2.09
CA PRO A 58 11.65 -3.40 3.09
C PRO A 58 11.62 -2.18 4.00
N GLU A 59 11.82 -2.41 5.29
CA GLU A 59 11.89 -1.34 6.29
C GLU A 59 13.06 -0.40 5.98
N TYR A 60 12.95 0.89 6.32
CA TYR A 60 13.96 1.91 5.97
C TYR A 60 15.41 1.50 6.27
N ARG A 61 15.64 0.77 7.38
CA ARG A 61 16.97 0.29 7.80
C ARG A 61 17.29 -1.12 7.32
N GLN A 62 16.40 -1.76 6.60
CA GLN A 62 16.62 -3.11 6.10
C GLN A 62 17.64 -3.11 4.98
N THR A 63 18.58 -4.06 5.05
CA THR A 63 19.53 -4.39 4.00
C THR A 63 19.13 -5.70 3.32
N CYS A 64 19.46 -5.82 2.04
CA CYS A 64 19.26 -7.02 1.22
C CYS A 64 20.59 -7.40 0.58
N LYS A 65 20.72 -8.60 0.02
CA LYS A 65 21.90 -9.01 -0.75
C LYS A 65 21.73 -8.69 -2.24
N ASP A 66 22.77 -8.21 -2.87
CA ASP A 66 22.85 -8.07 -4.33
C ASP A 66 23.20 -9.42 -5.01
N ALA A 67 23.31 -9.44 -6.34
CA ALA A 67 23.65 -10.63 -7.10
C ALA A 67 25.07 -11.18 -6.79
N ARG A 68 25.92 -10.38 -6.15
CA ARG A 68 27.27 -10.77 -5.70
C ARG A 68 27.30 -11.17 -4.24
N GLY A 69 26.17 -11.14 -3.54
CA GLY A 69 26.05 -11.42 -2.12
C GLY A 69 26.47 -10.25 -1.21
N LEU A 70 26.67 -9.05 -1.75
CA LEU A 70 27.02 -7.86 -0.99
C LEU A 70 25.75 -7.18 -0.44
N ASP A 71 25.87 -6.60 0.76
CA ASP A 71 24.78 -5.83 1.37
C ASP A 71 24.52 -4.52 0.60
N TRP A 72 23.24 -4.20 0.41
CA TRP A 72 22.77 -2.93 -0.10
C TRP A 72 21.50 -2.47 0.62
N GLU A 73 21.28 -1.15 0.66
CA GLU A 73 20.23 -0.51 1.45
C GLU A 73 18.87 -0.56 0.73
N CYS A 74 18.26 -1.76 0.63
CA CYS A 74 17.02 -1.96 -0.11
C CYS A 74 15.84 -1.15 0.46
N GLY A 75 15.76 -0.97 1.78
CA GLY A 75 14.73 -0.15 2.40
C GLY A 75 14.85 1.32 2.04
N LYS A 76 16.08 1.87 1.97
CA LYS A 76 16.30 3.24 1.48
C LYS A 76 15.97 3.37 0.00
N ALA A 77 16.28 2.35 -0.81
CA ALA A 77 15.95 2.34 -2.22
C ALA A 77 14.43 2.36 -2.45
N ALA A 78 13.68 1.54 -1.72
CA ALA A 78 12.21 1.52 -1.77
C ALA A 78 11.61 2.89 -1.41
N ARG A 79 12.08 3.50 -0.31
CA ARG A 79 11.64 4.85 0.09
C ARG A 79 11.98 5.91 -0.97
N THR A 80 13.17 5.83 -1.56
CA THR A 80 13.63 6.78 -2.58
C THR A 80 12.77 6.68 -3.84
N GLU A 81 12.40 5.47 -4.24
CA GLU A 81 11.52 5.26 -5.40
C GLU A 81 10.11 5.80 -5.13
N LEU A 82 9.51 5.53 -3.97
CA LEU A 82 8.23 6.14 -3.61
C LEU A 82 8.32 7.67 -3.61
N ALA A 83 9.41 8.24 -3.09
CA ALA A 83 9.61 9.68 -3.11
C ALA A 83 9.76 10.25 -4.53
N ARG A 84 10.37 9.51 -5.44
CA ARG A 84 10.47 9.88 -6.87
C ARG A 84 9.09 9.86 -7.54
N LEU A 85 8.32 8.80 -7.34
CA LEU A 85 6.96 8.68 -7.86
C LEU A 85 6.04 9.79 -7.34
N ALA A 86 6.12 10.09 -6.04
CA ALA A 86 5.28 11.12 -5.41
C ALA A 86 5.61 12.57 -5.85
N LYS A 87 6.76 12.80 -6.47
CA LYS A 87 7.16 14.14 -7.00
C LYS A 87 6.68 14.42 -8.41
N SER A 88 6.22 13.41 -9.14
CA SER A 88 5.91 13.54 -10.56
C SER A 88 4.51 14.11 -10.87
N GLY A 89 3.73 14.50 -9.85
CA GLY A 89 2.40 15.10 -10.06
C GLY A 89 1.58 15.20 -8.77
N ASP A 90 0.38 15.74 -8.90
CA ASP A 90 -0.57 15.85 -7.79
C ASP A 90 -1.01 14.44 -7.33
N ILE A 91 -0.82 14.17 -6.05
CA ILE A 91 -1.09 12.85 -5.46
C ILE A 91 -2.56 12.73 -5.14
N SER A 92 -3.14 11.58 -5.41
CA SER A 92 -4.46 11.19 -4.96
C SER A 92 -4.40 9.85 -4.22
N CYS A 93 -5.07 9.75 -3.08
CA CYS A 93 -5.18 8.53 -2.29
C CYS A 93 -6.65 8.18 -2.10
N GLU A 94 -7.02 6.95 -2.47
CA GLU A 94 -8.33 6.34 -2.27
C GLU A 94 -8.27 5.39 -1.07
N PRO A 95 -8.80 5.77 0.11
CA PRO A 95 -8.83 4.90 1.28
C PRO A 95 -9.71 3.66 1.04
N ARG A 96 -9.27 2.49 1.50
CA ARG A 96 -9.99 1.21 1.40
C ARG A 96 -10.26 0.56 2.74
N ALA A 97 -9.36 0.79 3.71
CA ALA A 97 -9.44 0.21 5.04
C ALA A 97 -8.64 1.07 6.03
N GLU A 98 -8.71 0.71 7.30
CA GLU A 98 -7.83 1.21 8.34
C GLU A 98 -7.12 0.02 9.00
N ASP A 99 -5.82 0.15 9.24
CA ASP A 99 -5.06 -0.89 9.92
C ASP A 99 -5.11 -0.74 11.46
N LYS A 100 -4.61 -1.74 12.17
CA LYS A 100 -4.61 -1.78 13.65
C LYS A 100 -3.79 -0.66 14.30
N TYR A 101 -3.06 0.13 13.54
CA TYR A 101 -2.25 1.27 14.02
C TYR A 101 -2.88 2.62 13.66
N GLY A 102 -4.10 2.63 13.12
CA GLY A 102 -4.81 3.84 12.71
C GLY A 102 -4.33 4.46 11.41
N ARG A 103 -3.51 3.74 10.60
CA ARG A 103 -3.13 4.20 9.27
C ARG A 103 -4.22 3.85 8.27
N LYS A 104 -4.52 4.75 7.35
CA LYS A 104 -5.42 4.43 6.24
C LYS A 104 -4.69 3.57 5.21
N VAL A 105 -5.21 2.37 4.94
CA VAL A 105 -4.75 1.53 3.83
C VAL A 105 -5.41 2.04 2.57
N ALA A 106 -4.62 2.46 1.58
CA ALA A 106 -5.14 3.17 0.42
C ALA A 106 -4.40 2.79 -0.88
N ARG A 107 -5.08 2.96 -2.02
CA ARG A 107 -4.43 3.07 -3.31
C ARG A 107 -4.07 4.54 -3.53
N CYS A 108 -2.79 4.82 -3.70
CA CYS A 108 -2.28 6.16 -3.98
C CYS A 108 -1.58 6.19 -5.32
N GLY A 109 -1.70 7.30 -6.04
CA GLY A 109 -1.05 7.52 -7.33
C GLY A 109 -1.10 8.97 -7.76
N ASN A 110 -0.65 9.23 -8.97
CA ASN A 110 -0.73 10.49 -9.69
C ASN A 110 -0.89 10.22 -11.19
N PRO A 111 -1.06 11.23 -12.05
CA PRO A 111 -1.24 11.02 -13.50
C PRO A 111 -0.10 10.26 -14.18
N GLU A 112 1.15 10.40 -13.71
CA GLU A 112 2.34 9.74 -14.28
C GLU A 112 2.53 8.30 -13.75
N ALA A 113 2.08 8.03 -12.52
CA ALA A 113 2.09 6.73 -11.88
C ALA A 113 0.74 6.50 -11.18
N PRO A 114 -0.26 5.97 -11.88
CA PRO A 114 -1.63 5.86 -11.37
C PRO A 114 -1.78 4.94 -10.14
N ASP A 115 -0.81 4.06 -9.92
CA ASP A 115 -0.73 3.18 -8.74
C ASP A 115 0.73 3.06 -8.28
N PHE A 116 1.07 3.74 -7.18
CA PHE A 116 2.42 3.70 -6.61
C PHE A 116 2.81 2.31 -6.12
N ALA A 117 1.85 1.54 -5.58
CA ALA A 117 2.11 0.19 -5.10
C ALA A 117 2.53 -0.73 -6.26
N GLN A 118 1.80 -0.67 -7.38
CA GLN A 118 2.13 -1.41 -8.59
C GLN A 118 3.54 -1.07 -9.08
N ALA A 119 3.85 0.22 -9.20
CA ALA A 119 5.15 0.68 -9.70
C ALA A 119 6.32 0.21 -8.81
N ILE A 120 6.15 0.23 -7.48
CA ILE A 120 7.19 -0.20 -6.53
C ILE A 120 7.40 -1.72 -6.60
N VAL A 121 6.31 -2.51 -6.72
CA VAL A 121 6.42 -3.97 -6.90
C VAL A 121 7.08 -4.32 -8.24
N GLU A 122 6.72 -3.64 -9.32
CA GLU A 122 7.32 -3.84 -10.63
C GLU A 122 8.82 -3.48 -10.65
N ALA A 123 9.23 -2.47 -9.90
CA ALA A 123 10.64 -2.14 -9.68
C ALA A 123 11.39 -3.17 -8.82
N GLY A 124 10.68 -4.13 -8.22
CA GLY A 124 11.23 -5.11 -7.29
C GLY A 124 11.62 -4.53 -5.94
N LEU A 125 10.96 -3.48 -5.50
CA LEU A 125 11.28 -2.78 -4.24
C LEU A 125 10.22 -3.01 -3.15
N ALA A 126 9.24 -3.88 -3.40
CA ALA A 126 8.30 -4.41 -2.42
C ALA A 126 7.85 -5.81 -2.85
N ILE A 127 7.31 -6.57 -1.89
CA ILE A 127 6.55 -7.77 -2.16
C ILE A 127 5.05 -7.47 -2.18
N SER A 128 4.28 -8.29 -2.90
CA SER A 128 2.82 -8.31 -2.82
C SER A 128 2.40 -9.57 -2.06
N PRO A 129 2.15 -9.49 -0.74
CA PRO A 129 1.77 -10.65 0.06
C PRO A 129 0.43 -11.20 -0.40
N SER A 130 0.31 -12.53 -0.44
CA SER A 130 -0.99 -13.18 -0.66
C SER A 130 -1.80 -13.13 0.62
N GLU A 131 -2.85 -12.32 0.62
CA GLU A 131 -3.85 -12.30 1.68
C GLU A 131 -5.13 -12.98 1.17
N ARG A 132 -5.65 -13.93 1.95
CA ARG A 132 -6.87 -14.68 1.61
C ARG A 132 -6.86 -15.32 0.21
N GLY A 133 -5.67 -15.74 -0.26
CA GLY A 133 -5.49 -16.39 -1.55
C GLY A 133 -5.38 -15.45 -2.76
N SER A 134 -5.20 -14.14 -2.56
CA SER A 134 -4.96 -13.16 -3.62
C SER A 134 -3.79 -12.25 -3.27
N ALA A 135 -2.86 -12.08 -4.22
CA ALA A 135 -1.80 -11.08 -4.18
C ALA A 135 -2.15 -10.02 -5.24
N PRO A 136 -2.52 -8.79 -4.85
CA PRO A 136 -3.02 -7.78 -5.80
C PRO A 136 -2.06 -7.45 -6.96
N TYR A 137 -0.75 -7.60 -6.73
CA TYR A 137 0.30 -7.28 -7.70
C TYR A 137 1.19 -8.49 -8.00
N GLU A 138 0.60 -9.70 -8.05
CA GLU A 138 1.32 -10.94 -8.36
C GLU A 138 2.00 -10.91 -9.75
N PRO A 139 1.36 -10.42 -10.83
CA PRO A 139 1.99 -10.34 -12.15
C PRO A 139 3.24 -9.45 -12.17
N GLU A 140 3.20 -8.29 -11.51
CA GLU A 140 4.29 -7.34 -11.39
C GLU A 140 5.44 -7.92 -10.56
N GLN A 141 5.10 -8.57 -9.44
CA GLN A 141 6.06 -9.27 -8.58
C GLN A 141 6.77 -10.39 -9.35
N ASP A 142 6.03 -11.20 -10.08
CA ASP A 142 6.60 -12.28 -10.89
C ASP A 142 7.48 -11.74 -12.02
N SER A 143 7.10 -10.62 -12.63
CA SER A 143 7.93 -9.91 -13.60
C SER A 143 9.24 -9.45 -12.97
N ALA A 144 9.17 -8.80 -11.79
CA ALA A 144 10.35 -8.34 -11.05
C ALA A 144 11.27 -9.50 -10.65
N ARG A 145 10.68 -10.61 -10.16
CA ARG A 145 11.41 -11.82 -9.75
C ARG A 145 12.15 -12.46 -10.94
N ARG A 146 11.47 -12.66 -12.07
CA ARG A 146 12.10 -13.24 -13.28
C ARG A 146 13.24 -12.38 -13.81
N ALA A 147 13.07 -11.06 -13.76
CA ALA A 147 14.08 -10.09 -14.21
C ALA A 147 15.16 -9.79 -13.15
N LYS A 148 15.06 -10.40 -11.94
CA LYS A 148 15.96 -10.16 -10.80
C LYS A 148 16.08 -8.66 -10.44
N ARG A 149 14.97 -7.91 -10.51
CA ARG A 149 14.97 -6.49 -10.17
C ARG A 149 14.94 -6.29 -8.65
N GLY A 150 15.59 -5.24 -8.18
CA GLY A 150 15.54 -4.79 -6.80
C GLY A 150 15.93 -5.89 -5.80
N ILE A 151 15.04 -6.20 -4.84
CA ILE A 151 15.28 -7.22 -3.81
C ILE A 151 15.41 -8.65 -4.37
N TRP A 152 14.93 -8.89 -5.59
CA TRP A 152 14.98 -10.21 -6.23
C TRP A 152 16.34 -10.56 -6.86
N GLN A 153 17.33 -9.65 -6.81
CA GLN A 153 18.67 -9.92 -7.34
C GLN A 153 19.50 -10.85 -6.43
N GLY A 154 19.15 -10.99 -5.16
CA GLY A 154 19.82 -11.86 -4.20
C GLY A 154 18.89 -12.25 -3.04
N PRO A 155 19.40 -12.95 -2.01
CA PRO A 155 18.63 -13.25 -0.81
C PRO A 155 18.23 -11.98 -0.03
N PHE A 156 17.03 -11.98 0.53
CA PHE A 156 16.55 -10.96 1.44
C PHE A 156 15.59 -11.56 2.48
N ASP A 157 15.50 -10.92 3.61
CA ASP A 157 14.49 -11.24 4.61
C ASP A 157 13.15 -10.62 4.18
N ASP A 158 12.09 -11.39 4.30
CA ASP A 158 10.73 -10.87 4.20
C ASP A 158 10.53 -9.68 5.14
N PRO A 159 9.92 -8.54 4.71
CA PRO A 159 9.80 -7.36 5.55
C PRO A 159 9.09 -7.62 6.89
N ALA A 160 8.07 -8.49 6.91
CA ALA A 160 7.38 -8.85 8.15
C ALA A 160 8.27 -9.68 9.08
N GLY A 161 9.04 -10.62 8.54
CA GLY A 161 10.06 -11.39 9.27
C GLY A 161 11.15 -10.48 9.83
N TRP A 162 11.63 -9.54 9.00
CA TRP A 162 12.65 -8.56 9.44
C TRP A 162 12.15 -7.70 10.61
N ARG A 163 10.91 -7.19 10.56
CA ARG A 163 10.30 -6.45 11.67
C ARG A 163 10.24 -7.25 12.96
N THR A 164 9.96 -8.53 12.86
CA THR A 164 9.89 -9.43 14.01
C THR A 164 11.27 -9.63 14.64
N ALA A 165 12.33 -9.74 13.83
CA ALA A 165 13.71 -9.89 14.28
C ALA A 165 14.32 -8.57 14.80
N HIS A 166 13.78 -7.41 14.36
CA HIS A 166 14.28 -6.07 14.71
C HIS A 166 13.15 -5.20 15.31
N PRO A 167 12.62 -5.56 16.49
CA PRO A 167 11.56 -4.80 17.12
C PRO A 167 12.03 -3.36 17.40
N ARG A 168 11.17 -2.38 17.09
CA ARG A 168 11.44 -0.97 17.43
C ARG A 168 11.54 -0.89 18.95
N SER A 169 12.65 -0.37 19.47
CA SER A 169 12.75 -0.04 20.90
C SER A 169 11.67 1.00 21.21
N VAL A 170 10.71 0.63 22.06
CA VAL A 170 9.75 1.60 22.62
C VAL A 170 10.58 2.56 23.47
N PRO A 171 10.51 3.89 23.25
CA PRO A 171 11.11 4.82 24.18
C PRO A 171 10.50 4.56 25.56
N GLN A 172 11.33 4.20 26.55
CA GLN A 172 10.88 4.13 27.93
C GLN A 172 10.52 5.57 28.32
N SER A 173 9.24 5.83 28.55
CA SER A 173 8.76 7.08 29.15
C SER A 173 9.39 7.18 30.55
N GLN A 174 10.38 8.08 30.70
CA GLN A 174 10.84 8.54 32.00
C GLN A 174 9.85 9.55 32.55
#